data_a85472802960d29874df2498b4be25fd
#
_entry.id   a85472802960d29874df2498b4be25fd
#
_cell.length_a   1.000
_cell.length_b   1.000
_cell.length_c   1.000
_cell.angle_alpha   90.00
_cell.angle_beta   90.00
_cell.angle_gamma   90.00
#
_symmetry.space_group_name_H-M   'P 1'
#
loop_
_entity.id
_entity.type
_entity.pdbx_description
1 polymer ?
#
loop_
_entity_poly.entity_id
_entity_poly.type
_entity_poly.pdbx_seq_one_letter_code
_entity_poly.pdbx_strand_id
1 'polypeptide(L)'
;MEAYIPGATAVGIAFKDGVILGAERRITLGNYVISKTGKKVFKVTENVGVVCAGMIADMQNLVREVSTYAKLKELESRRFLKPNSVAKLMSVLMFERRYAPLLTQVILGGVGSKPLVYVLDPLGSVISDEYAAVGTGAEMAIAVVEAAYTPSITHKEAKEVLVSSIKAAIQRDAMSGNGLDLLSVDASGIKEEAINL
;
A
#
# COMPACT_ATOMS: atom_id res chain seq x y z
N MET A 1 -6.76 17.20 23.50
CA MET A 1 -7.32 16.36 22.42
C MET A 1 -6.22 15.37 22.08
N GLU A 2 -6.33 14.13 22.53
CA GLU A 2 -5.39 13.09 22.09
C GLU A 2 -5.45 13.01 20.58
N ALA A 3 -4.29 13.09 19.93
CA ALA A 3 -4.22 12.99 18.48
C ALA A 3 -4.77 11.62 18.06
N TYR A 4 -5.86 11.60 17.29
CA TYR A 4 -6.36 10.39 16.68
C TYR A 4 -5.30 9.88 15.69
N ILE A 5 -4.60 8.85 16.07
CA ILE A 5 -3.62 8.18 15.20
C ILE A 5 -4.30 6.92 14.65
N PRO A 6 -4.77 6.94 13.40
CA PRO A 6 -5.31 5.75 12.77
C PRO A 6 -4.18 4.75 12.55
N GLY A 7 -4.30 3.56 13.17
CA GLY A 7 -3.32 2.49 13.03
C GLY A 7 -3.61 1.57 11.87
N ALA A 8 -2.57 0.97 11.33
CA ALA A 8 -2.62 -0.10 10.35
C ALA A 8 -1.21 -0.66 10.12
N THR A 9 -1.12 -1.78 9.41
CA THR A 9 0.14 -2.28 8.82
C THR A 9 -0.09 -2.58 7.35
N ALA A 10 0.68 -1.92 6.50
CA ALA A 10 0.70 -2.18 5.07
C ALA A 10 2.15 -2.39 4.60
N VAL A 11 2.34 -3.34 3.68
CA VAL A 11 3.65 -3.77 3.17
C VAL A 11 3.60 -3.88 1.66
N GLY A 12 4.69 -3.51 0.99
CA GLY A 12 4.90 -3.72 -0.44
C GLY A 12 6.28 -4.32 -0.70
N ILE A 13 6.36 -5.29 -1.60
CA ILE A 13 7.61 -5.98 -1.97
C ILE A 13 7.66 -6.11 -3.49
N ALA A 14 8.75 -5.63 -4.11
CA ALA A 14 9.06 -5.94 -5.49
C ALA A 14 9.69 -7.34 -5.57
N PHE A 15 9.21 -8.15 -6.49
CA PHE A 15 9.81 -9.45 -6.83
C PHE A 15 10.28 -9.43 -8.30
N LYS A 16 10.94 -10.48 -8.74
CA LYS A 16 11.60 -10.55 -10.05
C LYS A 16 10.76 -9.99 -11.22
N ASP A 17 9.46 -10.31 -11.28
CA ASP A 17 8.59 -10.01 -12.42
C ASP A 17 7.41 -9.08 -12.08
N GLY A 18 7.35 -8.58 -10.84
CA GLY A 18 6.22 -7.76 -10.39
C GLY A 18 6.34 -7.21 -8.99
N VAL A 19 5.24 -6.77 -8.44
CA VAL A 19 5.13 -6.32 -7.05
C VAL A 19 3.97 -7.02 -6.35
N ILE A 20 4.13 -7.27 -5.06
CA ILE A 20 3.05 -7.71 -4.19
C ILE A 20 2.86 -6.69 -3.07
N LEU A 21 1.61 -6.32 -2.86
CA LEU A 21 1.17 -5.36 -1.85
C LEU A 21 0.21 -6.07 -0.90
N GLY A 22 0.24 -5.72 0.37
CA GLY A 22 -0.68 -6.30 1.34
C GLY A 22 -0.93 -5.41 2.54
N ALA A 23 -2.11 -5.51 3.11
CA ALA A 23 -2.49 -4.84 4.34
C ALA A 23 -3.40 -5.71 5.19
N GLU A 24 -3.36 -5.52 6.49
CA GLU A 24 -4.30 -6.16 7.42
C GLU A 24 -5.67 -5.45 7.36
N ARG A 25 -6.71 -6.07 7.99
CA ARG A 25 -8.11 -5.66 7.82
C ARG A 25 -8.73 -4.95 9.02
N ARG A 26 -8.02 -4.78 10.15
CA ARG A 26 -8.58 -4.13 11.33
C ARG A 26 -8.77 -2.63 11.12
N ILE A 27 -9.90 -2.09 11.57
CA ILE A 27 -10.15 -0.66 11.69
C ILE A 27 -10.43 -0.37 13.15
N THR A 28 -9.69 0.60 13.72
CA THR A 28 -9.81 1.01 15.12
C THR A 28 -10.16 2.49 15.25
N LEU A 29 -10.80 2.83 16.35
CA LEU A 29 -10.94 4.20 16.86
C LEU A 29 -10.39 4.20 18.27
N GLY A 30 -9.19 4.73 18.48
CA GLY A 30 -8.44 4.53 19.70
C GLY A 30 -8.28 3.02 20.00
N ASN A 31 -8.72 2.58 21.17
CA ASN A 31 -8.63 1.19 21.58
C ASN A 31 -9.83 0.32 21.15
N TYR A 32 -10.80 0.89 20.45
CA TYR A 32 -12.00 0.16 20.01
C TYR A 32 -11.86 -0.34 18.57
N VAL A 33 -12.11 -1.63 18.35
CA VAL A 33 -12.15 -2.24 17.02
C VAL A 33 -13.52 -1.98 16.40
N ILE A 34 -13.59 -1.05 15.43
CA ILE A 34 -14.83 -0.70 14.71
C ILE A 34 -15.17 -1.77 13.68
N SER A 35 -14.16 -2.27 12.95
CA SER A 35 -14.36 -3.26 11.88
C SER A 35 -13.18 -4.24 11.81
N LYS A 36 -13.50 -5.46 11.38
CA LYS A 36 -12.55 -6.56 11.14
C LYS A 36 -12.37 -6.87 9.66
N THR A 37 -13.00 -6.08 8.78
CA THR A 37 -13.08 -6.33 7.33
C THR A 37 -12.76 -5.09 6.50
N GLY A 38 -11.98 -4.14 7.08
CA GLY A 38 -11.63 -2.90 6.41
C GLY A 38 -10.67 -3.11 5.25
N LYS A 39 -11.08 -2.77 4.03
CA LYS A 39 -10.22 -2.85 2.84
C LYS A 39 -9.27 -1.66 2.80
N LYS A 40 -7.97 -1.95 2.71
CA LYS A 40 -6.88 -0.96 2.62
C LYS A 40 -5.98 -1.19 1.39
N VAL A 41 -6.35 -2.16 0.56
CA VAL A 41 -5.69 -2.56 -0.68
C VAL A 41 -6.59 -2.18 -1.84
N PHE A 42 -6.08 -1.43 -2.83
CA PHE A 42 -6.88 -0.91 -3.92
C PHE A 42 -6.16 -1.02 -5.26
N LYS A 43 -6.91 -1.37 -6.30
CA LYS A 43 -6.50 -1.20 -7.70
C LYS A 43 -6.70 0.27 -8.09
N VAL A 44 -5.68 0.90 -8.68
CA VAL A 44 -5.74 2.28 -9.18
C VAL A 44 -5.94 2.30 -10.69
N THR A 45 -5.09 1.56 -11.42
CA THR A 45 -5.21 1.33 -12.87
C THR A 45 -5.07 -0.17 -13.15
N GLU A 46 -5.03 -0.58 -14.42
CA GLU A 46 -4.86 -1.99 -14.78
C GLU A 46 -3.46 -2.55 -14.43
N ASN A 47 -2.48 -1.67 -14.19
CA ASN A 47 -1.09 -2.02 -13.94
C ASN A 47 -0.49 -1.37 -12.67
N VAL A 48 -1.33 -0.73 -11.85
CA VAL A 48 -0.90 -0.07 -10.61
C VAL A 48 -1.87 -0.38 -9.49
N GLY A 49 -1.33 -0.88 -8.39
CA GLY A 49 -2.03 -1.08 -7.12
C GLY A 49 -1.48 -0.19 -6.01
N VAL A 50 -2.27 -0.01 -4.97
CA VAL A 50 -1.85 0.69 -3.75
C VAL A 50 -2.32 -0.04 -2.50
N VAL A 51 -1.54 0.11 -1.44
CA VAL A 51 -1.96 -0.19 -0.06
C VAL A 51 -1.79 1.05 0.79
N CYS A 52 -2.69 1.23 1.73
CA CYS A 52 -2.72 2.41 2.58
C CYS A 52 -2.73 2.04 4.06
N ALA A 53 -2.14 2.90 4.89
CA ALA A 53 -2.24 2.86 6.34
C ALA A 53 -2.64 4.24 6.84
N GLY A 54 -3.69 4.32 7.69
CA GLY A 54 -4.18 5.57 8.22
C GLY A 54 -5.70 5.68 8.22
N MET A 55 -6.23 6.89 8.04
CA MET A 55 -7.66 7.16 8.07
C MET A 55 -8.36 6.61 6.83
N ILE A 56 -9.38 5.79 7.03
CA ILE A 56 -10.10 5.10 5.95
C ILE A 56 -10.72 6.09 4.96
N ALA A 57 -11.36 7.16 5.44
CA ALA A 57 -11.99 8.16 4.57
C ALA A 57 -10.97 8.84 3.65
N ASP A 58 -9.79 9.17 4.18
CA ASP A 58 -8.73 9.84 3.44
C ASP A 58 -8.14 8.94 2.36
N MET A 59 -7.83 7.67 2.71
CA MET A 59 -7.30 6.72 1.73
C MET A 59 -8.31 6.42 0.62
N GLN A 60 -9.59 6.22 0.94
CA GLN A 60 -10.64 5.97 -0.05
C GLN A 60 -10.85 7.17 -0.98
N ASN A 61 -10.84 8.39 -0.45
CA ASN A 61 -10.95 9.61 -1.23
C ASN A 61 -9.76 9.79 -2.16
N LEU A 62 -8.54 9.68 -1.62
CA LEU A 62 -7.30 9.83 -2.39
C LEU A 62 -7.23 8.82 -3.53
N VAL A 63 -7.49 7.54 -3.24
CA VAL A 63 -7.45 6.48 -4.26
C VAL A 63 -8.49 6.71 -5.36
N ARG A 64 -9.71 7.12 -5.01
CA ARG A 64 -10.77 7.41 -5.98
C ARG A 64 -10.39 8.57 -6.89
N GLU A 65 -9.85 9.64 -6.31
CA GLU A 65 -9.42 10.83 -7.06
C GLU A 65 -8.27 10.51 -8.01
N VAL A 66 -7.22 9.83 -7.52
CA VAL A 66 -6.08 9.40 -8.33
C VAL A 66 -6.52 8.46 -9.46
N SER A 67 -7.40 7.49 -9.16
CA SER A 67 -7.91 6.56 -10.18
C SER A 67 -8.69 7.28 -11.27
N THR A 68 -9.47 8.30 -10.91
CA THR A 68 -10.23 9.11 -11.86
C THR A 68 -9.30 9.89 -12.80
N TYR A 69 -8.32 10.61 -12.26
CA TYR A 69 -7.36 11.36 -13.08
C TYR A 69 -6.45 10.44 -13.90
N ALA A 70 -6.01 9.33 -13.33
CA ALA A 70 -5.21 8.35 -14.05
C ALA A 70 -5.99 7.78 -15.25
N LYS A 71 -7.26 7.40 -15.04
CA LYS A 71 -8.12 6.87 -16.10
C LYS A 71 -8.37 7.90 -17.21
N LEU A 72 -8.64 9.16 -16.82
CA LEU A 72 -8.80 10.25 -17.79
C LEU A 72 -7.55 10.39 -18.66
N LYS A 73 -6.36 10.40 -18.02
CA LYS A 73 -5.09 10.55 -18.71
C LYS A 73 -4.76 9.37 -19.63
N GLU A 74 -5.10 8.14 -19.21
CA GLU A 74 -4.95 6.96 -20.06
C GLU A 74 -5.85 7.01 -21.30
N LEU A 75 -7.09 7.47 -21.15
CA LEU A 75 -8.02 7.65 -22.27
C LEU A 75 -7.51 8.72 -23.27
N GLU A 76 -7.04 9.88 -22.77
CA GLU A 76 -6.46 10.93 -23.61
C GLU A 76 -5.21 10.45 -24.36
N SER A 77 -4.30 9.79 -23.66
CA SER A 77 -3.01 9.36 -24.23
C SER A 77 -3.07 8.04 -24.99
N ARG A 78 -4.17 7.28 -24.83
CA ARG A 78 -4.35 5.91 -25.34
C ARG A 78 -3.23 4.96 -24.91
N ARG A 79 -2.68 5.16 -23.71
CA ARG A 79 -1.59 4.36 -23.13
C ARG A 79 -1.78 4.22 -21.63
N PHE A 80 -1.38 3.08 -21.08
CA PHE A 80 -1.30 2.91 -19.64
C PHE A 80 -0.28 3.85 -19.02
N LEU A 81 -0.63 4.44 -17.89
CA LEU A 81 0.32 5.24 -17.13
C LEU A 81 1.37 4.35 -16.47
N LYS A 82 2.60 4.84 -16.45
CA LYS A 82 3.67 4.18 -15.69
C LYS A 82 3.47 4.39 -14.19
N PRO A 83 3.89 3.45 -13.33
CA PRO A 83 3.73 3.56 -11.87
C PRO A 83 4.30 4.87 -11.30
N ASN A 84 5.47 5.32 -11.76
CA ASN A 84 6.06 6.58 -11.33
C ASN A 84 5.21 7.81 -11.68
N SER A 85 4.47 7.78 -12.79
CA SER A 85 3.56 8.86 -13.18
C SER A 85 2.35 8.91 -12.27
N VAL A 86 1.81 7.74 -11.89
CA VAL A 86 0.71 7.64 -10.94
C VAL A 86 1.16 8.06 -9.53
N ALA A 87 2.37 7.65 -9.11
CA ALA A 87 2.96 8.08 -7.84
C ALA A 87 3.13 9.61 -7.80
N LYS A 88 3.60 10.22 -8.89
CA LYS A 88 3.74 11.69 -8.97
C LYS A 88 2.39 12.41 -8.96
N LEU A 89 1.38 11.88 -9.65
CA LEU A 89 0.02 12.42 -9.59
C LEU A 89 -0.51 12.40 -8.14
N MET A 90 -0.38 11.26 -7.46
CA MET A 90 -0.77 11.13 -6.05
C MET A 90 -0.03 12.11 -5.15
N SER A 91 1.29 12.24 -5.33
CA SER A 91 2.14 13.21 -4.64
C SER A 91 1.63 14.64 -4.75
N VAL A 92 1.27 15.08 -5.96
CA VAL A 92 0.75 16.44 -6.19
C VAL A 92 -0.56 16.65 -5.43
N LEU A 93 -1.50 15.71 -5.52
CA LEU A 93 -2.79 15.80 -4.82
C LEU A 93 -2.63 15.83 -3.29
N MET A 94 -1.67 15.09 -2.74
CA MET A 94 -1.36 15.12 -1.31
C MET A 94 -0.69 16.45 -0.92
N PHE A 95 0.29 16.91 -1.70
CA PHE A 95 1.01 18.15 -1.44
C PHE A 95 0.12 19.40 -1.51
N GLU A 96 -0.89 19.44 -2.39
CA GLU A 96 -1.90 20.50 -2.45
C GLU A 96 -2.65 20.64 -1.12
N ARG A 97 -2.79 19.55 -0.37
CA ARG A 97 -3.46 19.48 0.94
C ARG A 97 -2.50 19.62 2.14
N ARG A 98 -1.24 20.02 1.93
CA ARG A 98 -0.19 20.03 2.97
C ARG A 98 -0.51 20.85 4.23
N TYR A 99 -1.42 21.81 4.16
CA TYR A 99 -1.88 22.59 5.32
C TYR A 99 -3.01 21.91 6.12
N ALA A 100 -3.68 20.93 5.51
CA ALA A 100 -4.63 20.02 6.15
C ALA A 100 -4.42 18.62 5.54
N PRO A 101 -3.31 17.95 5.91
CA PRO A 101 -2.87 16.73 5.22
C PRO A 101 -3.85 15.59 5.41
N LEU A 102 -3.94 14.74 4.40
CA LEU A 102 -4.62 13.46 4.49
C LEU A 102 -3.86 12.57 5.47
N LEU A 103 -4.55 12.03 6.46
CA LEU A 103 -3.97 11.17 7.50
C LEU A 103 -3.78 9.74 6.97
N THR A 104 -3.01 9.61 5.90
CA THR A 104 -2.70 8.31 5.28
C THR A 104 -1.29 8.28 4.72
N GLN A 105 -0.65 7.14 4.91
CA GLN A 105 0.58 6.76 4.22
C GLN A 105 0.23 5.75 3.14
N VAL A 106 0.94 5.78 2.03
CA VAL A 106 0.64 4.93 0.87
C VAL A 106 1.89 4.22 0.38
N ILE A 107 1.75 2.94 0.04
CA ILE A 107 2.70 2.24 -0.82
C ILE A 107 2.00 1.96 -2.14
N LEU A 108 2.54 2.52 -3.22
CA LEU A 108 2.09 2.26 -4.58
C LEU A 108 3.06 1.26 -5.23
N GLY A 109 2.51 0.27 -5.93
CA GLY A 109 3.32 -0.72 -6.63
C GLY A 109 2.85 -0.95 -8.06
N GLY A 110 3.80 -1.25 -8.93
CA GLY A 110 3.52 -1.57 -10.32
C GLY A 110 4.78 -1.90 -11.11
N VAL A 111 4.59 -2.34 -12.36
CA VAL A 111 5.69 -2.69 -13.25
C VAL A 111 5.90 -1.58 -14.27
N GLY A 112 7.06 -0.93 -14.19
CA GLY A 112 7.52 0.07 -15.16
C GLY A 112 8.66 -0.48 -16.04
N SER A 113 9.84 0.16 -15.98
CA SER A 113 11.06 -0.40 -16.56
C SER A 113 11.60 -1.58 -15.74
N LYS A 114 11.34 -1.56 -14.45
CA LYS A 114 11.52 -2.66 -13.49
C LYS A 114 10.41 -2.60 -12.45
N PRO A 115 10.10 -3.70 -11.74
CA PRO A 115 9.20 -3.70 -10.60
C PRO A 115 9.77 -2.81 -9.49
N LEU A 116 8.94 -1.92 -8.93
CA LEU A 116 9.29 -1.05 -7.81
C LEU A 116 8.04 -0.73 -6.98
N VAL A 117 8.28 -0.42 -5.73
CA VAL A 117 7.31 0.23 -4.85
C VAL A 117 7.67 1.71 -4.68
N TYR A 118 6.66 2.53 -4.43
CA TYR A 118 6.79 3.97 -4.17
C TYR A 118 6.07 4.26 -2.87
N VAL A 119 6.79 4.82 -1.92
CA VAL A 119 6.26 5.21 -0.61
C VAL A 119 5.90 6.69 -0.64
N LEU A 120 4.70 7.02 -0.18
CA LEU A 120 4.24 8.39 -0.04
C LEU A 120 3.84 8.66 1.42
N ASP A 121 4.35 9.74 1.95
CA ASP A 121 3.94 10.27 3.26
C ASP A 121 2.72 11.21 3.14
N PRO A 122 2.11 11.64 4.24
CA PRO A 122 0.95 12.54 4.21
C PRO A 122 1.19 13.89 3.53
N LEU A 123 2.46 14.33 3.40
CA LEU A 123 2.83 15.58 2.74
C LEU A 123 3.12 15.41 1.24
N GLY A 124 3.03 14.18 0.73
CA GLY A 124 3.21 13.88 -0.69
C GLY A 124 4.66 13.70 -1.12
N SER A 125 5.59 13.32 -0.21
CA SER A 125 6.92 12.85 -0.65
C SER A 125 6.78 11.57 -1.48
N VAL A 126 7.72 11.31 -2.39
CA VAL A 126 7.77 10.08 -3.18
C VAL A 126 9.17 9.49 -3.08
N ILE A 127 9.26 8.31 -2.48
CA ILE A 127 10.50 7.55 -2.37
C ILE A 127 10.29 6.21 -3.08
N SER A 128 11.18 5.88 -4.03
CA SER A 128 11.14 4.58 -4.71
C SER A 128 12.07 3.59 -4.02
N ASP A 129 11.59 2.36 -3.82
CA ASP A 129 12.36 1.30 -3.19
C ASP A 129 11.99 -0.08 -3.75
N GLU A 130 12.68 -1.11 -3.31
CA GLU A 130 12.41 -2.51 -3.65
C GLU A 130 11.36 -3.11 -2.70
N TYR A 131 11.30 -2.66 -1.47
CA TYR A 131 10.27 -3.02 -0.49
C TYR A 131 10.04 -1.88 0.50
N ALA A 132 8.89 -1.89 1.14
CA ALA A 132 8.53 -0.90 2.15
C ALA A 132 7.44 -1.40 3.09
N ALA A 133 7.36 -0.80 4.26
CA ALA A 133 6.24 -0.95 5.19
C ALA A 133 5.82 0.42 5.70
N VAL A 134 4.52 0.61 5.93
CA VAL A 134 3.93 1.84 6.47
C VAL A 134 2.87 1.52 7.53
N GLY A 135 2.58 2.51 8.37
CA GLY A 135 1.61 2.39 9.46
C GLY A 135 2.24 2.09 10.82
N THR A 136 1.42 1.84 11.84
CA THR A 136 1.85 1.65 13.23
C THR A 136 2.65 0.35 13.44
N GLY A 137 2.39 -0.68 12.65
CA GLY A 137 3.14 -1.94 12.69
C GLY A 137 4.34 -2.01 11.72
N ALA A 138 4.67 -0.90 11.04
CA ALA A 138 5.70 -0.87 10.00
C ALA A 138 7.07 -1.33 10.49
N GLU A 139 7.51 -0.90 11.69
CA GLU A 139 8.83 -1.24 12.26
C GLU A 139 9.01 -2.75 12.46
N MET A 140 7.93 -3.42 12.88
CA MET A 140 7.95 -4.88 13.06
C MET A 140 7.90 -5.61 11.72
N ALA A 141 7.10 -5.11 10.79
CA ALA A 141 6.95 -5.71 9.47
C ALA A 141 8.23 -5.58 8.64
N ILE A 142 8.85 -4.38 8.62
CA ILE A 142 10.05 -4.13 7.80
C ILE A 142 11.24 -4.97 8.24
N ALA A 143 11.40 -5.23 9.55
CA ALA A 143 12.48 -6.07 10.06
C ALA A 143 12.41 -7.51 9.51
N VAL A 144 11.19 -8.05 9.33
CA VAL A 144 10.99 -9.38 8.75
C VAL A 144 11.28 -9.36 7.25
N VAL A 145 10.86 -8.31 6.53
CA VAL A 145 11.12 -8.17 5.10
C VAL A 145 12.63 -8.04 4.87
N GLU A 146 13.31 -7.17 5.60
CA GLU A 146 14.75 -6.92 5.52
C GLU A 146 15.57 -8.21 5.68
N ALA A 147 15.19 -9.05 6.63
CA ALA A 147 15.88 -10.30 6.92
C ALA A 147 15.72 -11.38 5.84
N ALA A 148 14.66 -11.31 5.03
CA ALA A 148 14.30 -12.37 4.08
C ALA A 148 14.35 -11.94 2.61
N TYR A 149 14.41 -10.62 2.32
CA TYR A 149 14.41 -10.10 0.97
C TYR A 149 15.71 -10.40 0.22
N THR A 150 15.57 -10.78 -1.03
CA THR A 150 16.68 -10.84 -2.00
C THR A 150 16.22 -10.24 -3.34
N PRO A 151 17.10 -9.62 -4.14
CA PRO A 151 16.73 -9.03 -5.44
C PRO A 151 16.16 -10.02 -6.46
N SER A 152 16.39 -11.33 -6.27
CA SER A 152 15.89 -12.39 -7.13
C SER A 152 14.67 -13.12 -6.58
N ILE A 153 14.05 -12.58 -5.50
CA ILE A 153 12.91 -13.19 -4.82
C ILE A 153 11.76 -13.48 -5.81
N THR A 154 11.21 -14.67 -5.74
CA THR A 154 10.07 -15.07 -6.58
C THR A 154 8.75 -14.54 -6.00
N HIS A 155 7.69 -14.53 -6.82
CA HIS A 155 6.35 -14.16 -6.33
C HIS A 155 5.91 -14.98 -5.11
N LYS A 156 6.16 -16.30 -5.11
CA LYS A 156 5.77 -17.18 -4.01
C LYS A 156 6.50 -16.81 -2.73
N GLU A 157 7.80 -16.65 -2.79
CA GLU A 157 8.64 -16.26 -1.64
C GLU A 157 8.28 -14.86 -1.14
N ALA A 158 8.11 -13.88 -2.04
CA ALA A 158 7.69 -12.52 -1.68
C ALA A 158 6.33 -12.51 -0.96
N LYS A 159 5.38 -13.35 -1.40
CA LYS A 159 4.09 -13.53 -0.73
C LYS A 159 4.27 -14.13 0.68
N GLU A 160 5.10 -15.16 0.83
CA GLU A 160 5.38 -15.78 2.14
C GLU A 160 6.03 -14.77 3.10
N VAL A 161 7.00 -13.99 2.62
CA VAL A 161 7.66 -12.93 3.39
C VAL A 161 6.67 -11.84 3.79
N LEU A 162 5.86 -11.35 2.86
CA LEU A 162 4.85 -10.32 3.12
C LEU A 162 3.82 -10.79 4.15
N VAL A 163 3.30 -12.00 4.02
CA VAL A 163 2.34 -12.57 4.99
C VAL A 163 2.98 -12.71 6.37
N SER A 164 4.23 -13.19 6.43
CA SER A 164 4.97 -13.34 7.68
C SER A 164 5.25 -11.99 8.34
N SER A 165 5.60 -10.97 7.57
CA SER A 165 5.87 -9.62 8.07
C SER A 165 4.64 -8.96 8.69
N ILE A 166 3.48 -9.05 8.02
CA ILE A 166 2.22 -8.51 8.58
C ILE A 166 1.77 -9.33 9.80
N LYS A 167 1.95 -10.65 9.79
CA LYS A 167 1.67 -11.48 10.98
C LYS A 167 2.55 -11.09 12.16
N ALA A 168 3.82 -10.79 11.96
CA ALA A 168 4.71 -10.31 13.03
C ALA A 168 4.22 -8.98 13.61
N ALA A 169 3.78 -8.04 12.76
CA ALA A 169 3.18 -6.79 13.21
C ALA A 169 1.90 -7.03 14.04
N ILE A 170 0.98 -7.87 13.56
CA ILE A 170 -0.28 -8.20 14.25
C ILE A 170 -0.05 -8.75 15.67
N GLN A 171 1.08 -9.41 15.93
CA GLN A 171 1.39 -9.94 17.27
C GLN A 171 1.70 -8.84 18.30
N ARG A 172 2.09 -7.65 17.89
CA ARG A 172 2.55 -6.58 18.77
C ARG A 172 1.83 -5.24 18.58
N ASP A 173 1.30 -4.98 17.39
CA ASP A 173 0.52 -3.78 17.11
C ASP A 173 -0.96 -4.02 17.41
N ALA A 174 -1.47 -3.39 18.46
CA ALA A 174 -2.89 -3.50 18.85
C ALA A 174 -3.86 -3.00 17.78
N MET A 175 -3.40 -2.11 16.90
CA MET A 175 -4.23 -1.52 15.84
C MET A 175 -4.28 -2.36 14.57
N SER A 176 -3.45 -3.42 14.46
CA SER A 176 -3.40 -4.31 13.31
C SER A 176 -4.01 -5.67 13.60
N GLY A 177 -4.70 -6.29 12.60
CA GLY A 177 -5.28 -7.62 12.79
C GLY A 177 -6.35 -8.05 11.79
N ASN A 178 -6.97 -9.19 12.08
CA ASN A 178 -8.19 -9.71 11.46
C ASN A 178 -8.10 -10.13 9.98
N GLY A 179 -6.95 -10.66 9.57
CA GLY A 179 -6.74 -11.14 8.21
C GLY A 179 -6.01 -10.14 7.33
N LEU A 180 -5.74 -10.54 6.10
CA LEU A 180 -4.97 -9.74 5.12
C LEU A 180 -5.69 -9.71 3.77
N ASP A 181 -5.60 -8.56 3.10
CA ASP A 181 -5.83 -8.43 1.67
C ASP A 181 -4.49 -8.28 0.97
N LEU A 182 -4.31 -9.00 -0.13
CA LEU A 182 -3.14 -8.98 -0.98
C LEU A 182 -3.51 -8.53 -2.39
N LEU A 183 -2.58 -7.86 -3.05
CA LEU A 183 -2.70 -7.47 -4.44
C LEU A 183 -1.35 -7.67 -5.11
N SER A 184 -1.29 -8.53 -6.11
CA SER A 184 -0.11 -8.74 -6.95
C SER A 184 -0.29 -8.03 -8.30
N VAL A 185 0.77 -7.37 -8.77
CA VAL A 185 0.83 -6.72 -10.08
C VAL A 185 2.01 -7.27 -10.84
N ASP A 186 1.77 -7.89 -11.98
CA ASP A 186 2.78 -8.40 -12.89
C ASP A 186 2.37 -8.15 -14.36
N ALA A 187 3.10 -8.71 -15.32
CA ALA A 187 2.80 -8.59 -16.74
C ALA A 187 1.44 -9.21 -17.14
N SER A 188 0.87 -10.10 -16.32
CA SER A 188 -0.47 -10.69 -16.54
C SER A 188 -1.61 -9.81 -16.02
N GLY A 189 -1.29 -8.72 -15.32
CA GLY A 189 -2.24 -7.79 -14.72
C GLY A 189 -2.27 -7.83 -13.20
N ILE A 190 -3.43 -7.51 -12.62
CA ILE A 190 -3.64 -7.44 -11.18
C ILE A 190 -4.43 -8.65 -10.71
N LYS A 191 -3.96 -9.26 -9.60
CA LYS A 191 -4.66 -10.31 -8.87
C LYS A 191 -4.86 -9.90 -7.42
N GLU A 192 -6.10 -9.99 -6.94
CA GLU A 192 -6.45 -9.77 -5.53
C GLU A 192 -6.65 -11.13 -4.83
N GLU A 193 -6.21 -11.22 -3.59
CA GLU A 193 -6.37 -12.40 -2.75
C GLU A 193 -6.66 -11.99 -1.30
N ALA A 194 -7.45 -12.77 -0.61
CA ALA A 194 -7.82 -12.56 0.79
C ALA A 194 -7.37 -13.75 1.64
N ILE A 195 -6.67 -13.46 2.75
CA ILE A 195 -6.22 -14.48 3.70
C ILE A 195 -6.88 -14.22 5.05
N ASN A 196 -7.61 -15.19 5.55
CA ASN A 196 -8.15 -15.17 6.90
C ASN A 196 -7.07 -15.67 7.90
N LEU A 197 -6.98 -15.00 9.04
CA LEU A 197 -6.07 -15.32 10.15
C LEU A 197 -6.86 -15.72 11.36
#